data_f805d37f6af888058af2c83c4f68e45b
#
_entry.id   f805d37f6af888058af2c83c4f68e45b
#
_cell.length_a   1.000
_cell.length_b   1.000
_cell.length_c   1.000
_cell.angle_alpha   90.00
_cell.angle_beta   90.00
_cell.angle_gamma   90.00
#
_symmetry.space_group_name_H-M   'P 1'
#
loop_
_entity.id
_entity.type
_entity.pdbx_description
1 polymer ?
#
loop_
_entity_poly.entity_id
_entity_poly.type
_entity_poly.pdbx_seq_one_letter_code
_entity_poly.pdbx_strand_id
1 'polypeptide(L)'
;DVCAVLEDLDLDYTLAGRVTAEPEFVYQDMRLSLEDALQAWTGKLEKVFPSRVETDGAAPEQADVCHRASSIYVCKHKVAKPTVFIPVFSGTNCEYDSAAAFERAGANVVTKVFRDLSPEDIRDSVTAFSSAVSQAQIIMFPGGFSAGDEPDGSAKFFATAFRNAKLQEAVTKLLQERDGLALGICNGFQAMIKLGLVPFGEPQEQQAEDAPTLTFNTIGRH
;
A
#
# COMPACT_ATOMS: atom_id res chain seq x y z
N ASP A 1 -32.43 14.65 10.42
CA ASP A 1 -31.77 15.94 10.34
C ASP A 1 -30.54 15.93 11.25
N VAL A 2 -29.36 16.25 10.69
CA VAL A 2 -28.10 16.22 11.44
C VAL A 2 -28.11 17.24 12.59
N CYS A 3 -28.71 18.40 12.39
CA CYS A 3 -28.80 19.42 13.43
C CYS A 3 -29.57 18.94 14.67
N ALA A 4 -30.68 18.24 14.46
CA ALA A 4 -31.46 17.68 15.58
C ALA A 4 -30.67 16.64 16.38
N VAL A 5 -29.83 15.83 15.70
CA VAL A 5 -28.96 14.85 16.38
C VAL A 5 -27.87 15.56 17.19
N LEU A 6 -27.30 16.64 16.67
CA LEU A 6 -26.28 17.42 17.38
C LEU A 6 -26.88 18.14 18.59
N GLU A 7 -28.10 18.67 18.47
CA GLU A 7 -28.85 19.26 19.60
C GLU A 7 -29.16 18.22 20.69
N ASP A 8 -29.64 17.05 20.31
CA ASP A 8 -29.91 15.96 21.24
C ASP A 8 -28.66 15.46 21.98
N LEU A 9 -27.47 15.61 21.36
CA LEU A 9 -26.16 15.26 21.94
C LEU A 9 -25.51 16.42 22.71
N ASP A 10 -26.18 17.57 22.83
CA ASP A 10 -25.66 18.79 23.47
C ASP A 10 -24.30 19.23 22.89
N LEU A 11 -24.15 19.13 21.54
CA LEU A 11 -22.96 19.52 20.81
C LEU A 11 -23.15 20.86 20.11
N ASP A 12 -22.22 21.77 20.31
CA ASP A 12 -22.19 23.06 19.59
C ASP A 12 -21.95 22.83 18.09
N TYR A 13 -22.73 23.50 17.26
CA TYR A 13 -22.52 23.49 15.82
C TYR A 13 -22.82 24.85 15.18
N THR A 14 -22.26 25.08 14.01
CA THR A 14 -22.53 26.27 13.21
C THR A 14 -22.97 25.86 11.81
N LEU A 15 -24.11 26.40 11.35
CA LEU A 15 -24.54 26.19 9.98
C LEU A 15 -23.63 26.97 9.03
N ALA A 16 -22.69 26.30 8.37
CA ALA A 16 -21.72 26.91 7.48
C ALA A 16 -22.28 27.30 6.10
N GLY A 17 -23.31 26.58 5.65
CA GLY A 17 -23.94 26.82 4.35
C GLY A 17 -25.03 25.83 4.00
N ARG A 18 -25.53 25.93 2.78
CA ARG A 18 -26.53 25.02 2.21
C ARG A 18 -26.07 24.53 0.85
N VAL A 19 -26.36 23.27 0.57
CA VAL A 19 -26.16 22.70 -0.77
C VAL A 19 -27.29 23.20 -1.68
N THR A 20 -26.93 23.68 -2.87
CA THR A 20 -27.86 24.17 -3.90
C THR A 20 -27.83 23.23 -5.12
N ALA A 21 -28.80 23.42 -6.02
CA ALA A 21 -28.83 22.68 -7.29
C ALA A 21 -27.85 23.25 -8.32
N GLU A 22 -27.43 24.49 -8.16
CA GLU A 22 -26.53 25.15 -9.09
C GLU A 22 -25.07 24.70 -8.81
N PRO A 23 -24.28 24.38 -9.87
CA PRO A 23 -22.92 23.89 -9.72
C PRO A 23 -21.94 25.03 -9.43
N GLU A 24 -22.15 25.77 -8.36
CA GLU A 24 -21.33 26.91 -7.95
C GLU A 24 -21.20 27.04 -6.43
N PHE A 25 -20.09 27.65 -6.01
CA PHE A 25 -19.93 28.16 -4.66
C PHE A 25 -20.39 29.61 -4.63
N VAL A 26 -21.23 29.96 -3.68
CA VAL A 26 -21.68 31.34 -3.44
C VAL A 26 -21.30 31.76 -2.03
N TYR A 27 -20.54 32.81 -1.91
CA TYR A 27 -20.20 33.45 -0.63
C TYR A 27 -20.33 34.94 -0.74
N GLN A 28 -21.33 35.52 -0.07
CA GLN A 28 -21.71 36.91 -0.25
C GLN A 28 -21.96 37.22 -1.73
N ASP A 29 -21.20 38.16 -2.30
CA ASP A 29 -21.31 38.59 -3.71
C ASP A 29 -20.41 37.75 -4.66
N MET A 30 -19.57 36.88 -4.08
CA MET A 30 -18.65 36.02 -4.87
C MET A 30 -19.37 34.78 -5.36
N ARG A 31 -19.21 34.50 -6.64
CA ARG A 31 -19.66 33.27 -7.27
C ARG A 31 -18.45 32.59 -7.94
N LEU A 32 -18.32 31.32 -7.73
CA LEU A 32 -17.25 30.51 -8.31
C LEU A 32 -17.87 29.20 -8.81
N SER A 33 -17.76 28.94 -10.10
CA SER A 33 -18.23 27.67 -10.66
C SER A 33 -17.45 26.49 -10.07
N LEU A 34 -18.10 25.34 -9.93
CA LEU A 34 -17.41 24.11 -9.51
C LEU A 34 -16.34 23.68 -10.53
N GLU A 35 -16.55 23.96 -11.80
CA GLU A 35 -15.59 23.70 -12.85
C GLU A 35 -14.31 24.52 -12.68
N ASP A 36 -14.42 25.83 -12.48
CA ASP A 36 -13.26 26.70 -12.24
C ASP A 36 -12.54 26.34 -10.94
N ALA A 37 -13.28 26.02 -9.89
CA ALA A 37 -12.73 25.58 -8.63
C ALA A 37 -11.94 24.26 -8.78
N LEU A 38 -12.51 23.30 -9.49
CA LEU A 38 -11.88 22.01 -9.77
C LEU A 38 -10.61 22.21 -10.62
N GLN A 39 -10.69 23.01 -11.67
CA GLN A 39 -9.54 23.30 -12.53
C GLN A 39 -8.41 24.00 -11.77
N ALA A 40 -8.76 24.97 -10.91
CA ALA A 40 -7.78 25.66 -10.08
C ALA A 40 -7.10 24.71 -9.08
N TRP A 41 -7.85 23.75 -8.54
CA TRP A 41 -7.33 22.77 -7.58
C TRP A 41 -6.49 21.71 -8.27
N THR A 42 -6.97 21.07 -9.32
CA THR A 42 -6.29 19.97 -10.01
C THR A 42 -5.15 20.45 -10.90
N GLY A 43 -5.27 21.62 -11.52
CA GLY A 43 -4.33 22.12 -12.51
C GLY A 43 -2.97 22.57 -11.96
N LYS A 44 -2.86 22.85 -10.67
CA LYS A 44 -1.63 23.44 -10.08
C LYS A 44 -0.42 22.52 -10.19
N LEU A 45 -0.60 21.24 -9.97
CA LEU A 45 0.49 20.24 -9.97
C LEU A 45 0.48 19.36 -11.22
N GLU A 46 -0.46 19.54 -12.13
CA GLU A 46 -0.64 18.67 -13.30
C GLU A 46 0.61 18.55 -14.18
N LYS A 47 1.41 19.63 -14.26
CA LYS A 47 2.68 19.62 -15.02
C LYS A 47 3.80 18.81 -14.35
N VAL A 48 3.73 18.65 -13.03
CA VAL A 48 4.74 17.93 -12.25
C VAL A 48 4.27 16.52 -11.93
N PHE A 49 2.98 16.39 -11.65
CA PHE A 49 2.31 15.15 -11.28
C PHE A 49 1.04 15.00 -12.12
N PRO A 50 1.15 14.59 -13.38
CA PRO A 50 0.00 14.44 -14.25
C PRO A 50 -0.99 13.43 -13.68
N SER A 51 -2.25 13.83 -13.58
CA SER A 51 -3.33 12.97 -13.07
C SER A 51 -3.75 11.88 -14.08
N ARG A 52 -3.29 12.01 -15.34
CA ARG A 52 -3.49 11.02 -16.39
C ARG A 52 -2.19 10.82 -17.15
N VAL A 53 -1.82 9.58 -17.34
CA VAL A 53 -0.78 9.22 -18.30
C VAL A 53 -1.47 9.11 -19.66
N GLU A 54 -0.93 9.80 -20.68
CA GLU A 54 -1.38 9.60 -22.06
C GLU A 54 -1.01 8.15 -22.43
N THR A 55 -2.01 7.29 -22.47
CA THR A 55 -1.88 5.97 -23.07
C THR A 55 -2.21 6.09 -24.55
N ASP A 56 -1.56 5.28 -25.39
CA ASP A 56 -1.75 5.24 -26.84
C ASP A 56 -3.18 4.85 -27.29
N GLY A 57 -4.18 5.28 -26.56
CA GLY A 57 -5.61 5.21 -26.94
C GLY A 57 -6.28 3.85 -26.77
N ALA A 58 -5.59 2.83 -26.30
CA ALA A 58 -6.22 1.57 -25.94
C ALA A 58 -6.86 1.71 -24.56
N ALA A 59 -8.19 1.64 -24.49
CA ALA A 59 -8.86 1.45 -23.22
C ALA A 59 -8.34 0.16 -22.59
N PRO A 60 -8.01 0.16 -21.27
CA PRO A 60 -7.60 -1.07 -20.61
C PRO A 60 -8.67 -2.14 -20.79
N GLU A 61 -8.28 -3.32 -21.26
CA GLU A 61 -9.20 -4.46 -21.33
C GLU A 61 -9.80 -4.68 -19.93
N GLN A 62 -11.12 -4.60 -19.84
CA GLN A 62 -11.81 -5.06 -18.63
C GLN A 62 -11.73 -6.58 -18.60
N ALA A 63 -10.68 -7.11 -17.99
CA ALA A 63 -10.64 -8.52 -17.69
C ALA A 63 -11.70 -8.83 -16.63
N ASP A 64 -12.53 -9.85 -16.88
CA ASP A 64 -13.40 -10.40 -15.84
C ASP A 64 -12.55 -11.19 -14.84
N VAL A 65 -12.05 -10.48 -13.82
CA VAL A 65 -11.12 -10.99 -12.80
C VAL A 65 -11.86 -11.71 -11.66
N CYS A 66 -12.83 -12.52 -11.97
CA CYS A 66 -13.49 -13.36 -10.97
C CYS A 66 -12.73 -14.69 -10.79
N HIS A 67 -11.85 -14.76 -9.80
CA HIS A 67 -11.23 -16.01 -9.40
C HIS A 67 -12.17 -16.81 -8.46
N ARG A 68 -12.55 -18.01 -8.86
CA ARG A 68 -13.26 -18.98 -8.01
C ARG A 68 -12.30 -20.12 -7.67
N ALA A 69 -11.79 -20.14 -6.45
CA ALA A 69 -10.99 -21.26 -5.99
C ALA A 69 -11.84 -22.53 -5.92
N SER A 70 -11.39 -23.62 -6.56
CA SER A 70 -12.02 -24.93 -6.50
C SER A 70 -11.70 -25.68 -5.20
N SER A 71 -10.66 -25.25 -4.48
CA SER A 71 -10.21 -25.85 -3.22
C SER A 71 -9.48 -24.80 -2.37
N ILE A 72 -9.52 -24.97 -1.05
CA ILE A 72 -8.71 -24.20 -0.14
C ILE A 72 -7.30 -24.82 -0.09
N TYR A 73 -6.27 -24.02 -0.39
CA TYR A 73 -4.90 -24.48 -0.25
C TYR A 73 -4.57 -24.72 1.23
N VAL A 74 -3.95 -25.85 1.51
CA VAL A 74 -3.53 -26.23 2.85
C VAL A 74 -2.00 -26.32 2.87
N CYS A 75 -1.37 -25.51 3.71
CA CYS A 75 0.08 -25.48 3.88
C CYS A 75 0.64 -26.87 4.19
N LYS A 76 1.71 -27.24 3.51
CA LYS A 76 2.40 -28.55 3.68
C LYS A 76 3.24 -28.59 4.96
N HIS A 77 3.82 -27.45 5.33
CA HIS A 77 4.71 -27.32 6.50
C HIS A 77 3.98 -26.62 7.66
N LYS A 78 3.09 -27.36 8.31
CA LYS A 78 2.29 -26.83 9.42
C LYS A 78 3.15 -26.62 10.66
N VAL A 79 2.99 -25.46 11.29
CA VAL A 79 3.56 -25.11 12.60
C VAL A 79 2.43 -24.77 13.56
N ALA A 80 2.62 -25.11 14.84
CA ALA A 80 1.58 -24.89 15.85
C ALA A 80 1.29 -23.40 16.07
N LYS A 81 2.32 -22.55 15.99
CA LYS A 81 2.21 -21.11 16.15
C LYS A 81 3.12 -20.42 15.10
N PRO A 82 2.56 -19.95 13.99
CA PRO A 82 3.37 -19.33 12.96
C PRO A 82 3.98 -18.00 13.44
N THR A 83 5.17 -17.71 12.93
CA THR A 83 5.84 -16.43 13.14
C THR A 83 5.62 -15.55 11.92
N VAL A 84 5.21 -14.31 12.17
CA VAL A 84 5.02 -13.26 11.16
C VAL A 84 6.14 -12.25 11.32
N PHE A 85 6.89 -11.98 10.27
CA PHE A 85 7.86 -10.90 10.23
C PHE A 85 7.24 -9.66 9.58
N ILE A 86 7.33 -8.53 10.27
CA ILE A 86 6.86 -7.23 9.79
C ILE A 86 8.06 -6.30 9.64
N PRO A 87 8.53 -6.03 8.40
CA PRO A 87 9.56 -5.03 8.14
C PRO A 87 9.00 -3.61 8.27
N VAL A 88 9.73 -2.73 8.96
CA VAL A 88 9.35 -1.34 9.18
C VAL A 88 10.40 -0.42 8.60
N PHE A 89 9.97 0.59 7.84
CA PHE A 89 10.80 1.63 7.25
C PHE A 89 10.31 3.01 7.68
N SER A 90 11.11 4.04 7.46
CA SER A 90 10.67 5.41 7.64
C SER A 90 9.38 5.67 6.85
N GLY A 91 8.33 6.18 7.52
CA GLY A 91 7.01 6.39 6.95
C GLY A 91 6.05 5.21 7.03
N THR A 92 6.45 4.03 7.52
CA THR A 92 5.53 2.96 7.91
C THR A 92 4.76 3.40 9.16
N ASN A 93 3.45 3.15 9.22
CA ASN A 93 2.63 3.54 10.36
C ASN A 93 1.47 2.57 10.70
N CYS A 94 1.39 1.42 10.04
CA CYS A 94 0.36 0.40 10.27
C CYS A 94 0.93 -0.89 10.86
N GLU A 95 2.18 -0.90 11.32
CA GLU A 95 2.85 -2.08 11.87
C GLU A 95 2.23 -2.56 13.17
N TYR A 96 1.80 -1.65 14.04
CA TYR A 96 1.16 -2.00 15.32
C TYR A 96 -0.20 -2.65 15.13
N ASP A 97 -1.04 -2.10 14.27
CA ASP A 97 -2.37 -2.67 13.97
C ASP A 97 -2.25 -4.03 13.29
N SER A 98 -1.28 -4.14 12.36
CA SER A 98 -0.95 -5.41 11.70
C SER A 98 -0.47 -6.45 12.70
N ALA A 99 0.45 -6.08 13.59
CA ALA A 99 0.95 -6.96 14.65
C ALA A 99 -0.19 -7.45 15.54
N ALA A 100 -1.03 -6.53 16.04
CA ALA A 100 -2.17 -6.86 16.89
C ALA A 100 -3.18 -7.78 16.19
N ALA A 101 -3.38 -7.62 14.87
CA ALA A 101 -4.27 -8.51 14.11
C ALA A 101 -3.72 -9.95 14.04
N PHE A 102 -2.44 -10.12 13.76
CA PHE A 102 -1.79 -11.43 13.72
C PHE A 102 -1.70 -12.08 15.10
N GLU A 103 -1.43 -11.32 16.16
CA GLU A 103 -1.41 -11.82 17.53
C GLU A 103 -2.79 -12.31 17.97
N ARG A 104 -3.85 -11.57 17.64
CA ARG A 104 -5.25 -12.02 17.89
C ARG A 104 -5.59 -13.31 17.14
N ALA A 105 -4.98 -13.51 15.96
CA ALA A 105 -5.10 -14.76 15.20
C ALA A 105 -4.22 -15.90 15.73
N GLY A 106 -3.45 -15.67 16.79
CA GLY A 106 -2.63 -16.69 17.46
C GLY A 106 -1.19 -16.81 16.93
N ALA A 107 -0.72 -15.88 16.08
CA ALA A 107 0.65 -15.90 15.59
C ALA A 107 1.65 -15.26 16.58
N ASN A 108 2.93 -15.58 16.41
CA ASN A 108 4.02 -14.77 16.97
C ASN A 108 4.35 -13.66 15.97
N VAL A 109 4.59 -12.44 16.46
CA VAL A 109 4.98 -11.33 15.59
C VAL A 109 6.38 -10.86 15.93
N VAL A 110 7.19 -10.63 14.90
CA VAL A 110 8.52 -10.05 14.97
C VAL A 110 8.54 -8.81 14.09
N THR A 111 8.63 -7.64 14.73
CA THR A 111 8.78 -6.36 14.05
C THR A 111 10.21 -5.89 14.13
N LYS A 112 10.80 -5.46 13.03
CA LYS A 112 12.14 -4.87 13.00
C LYS A 112 12.15 -3.62 12.14
N VAL A 113 12.86 -2.59 12.61
CA VAL A 113 13.06 -1.33 11.90
C VAL A 113 14.32 -1.42 11.05
N PHE A 114 14.20 -1.02 9.79
CA PHE A 114 15.34 -0.83 8.90
C PHE A 114 16.01 0.50 9.22
N ARG A 115 17.29 0.47 9.61
CA ARG A 115 18.10 1.65 9.89
C ARG A 115 18.99 1.92 8.68
N ASP A 116 19.06 3.18 8.28
CA ASP A 116 19.75 3.64 7.06
C ASP A 116 20.65 4.88 7.29
N LEU A 117 20.93 5.21 8.55
CA LEU A 117 21.73 6.38 8.89
C LEU A 117 23.22 6.23 8.54
N SER A 118 23.70 5.00 8.43
CA SER A 118 25.06 4.68 8.05
C SER A 118 25.14 3.42 7.18
N PRO A 119 26.23 3.23 6.41
CA PRO A 119 26.42 1.97 5.67
C PRO A 119 26.46 0.73 6.59
N GLU A 120 26.84 0.89 7.85
CA GLU A 120 26.84 -0.17 8.84
C GLU A 120 25.43 -0.52 9.29
N ASP A 121 24.60 0.48 9.59
CA ASP A 121 23.19 0.29 9.90
C ASP A 121 22.46 -0.45 8.78
N ILE A 122 22.75 -0.12 7.53
CA ILE A 122 22.16 -0.81 6.38
C ILE A 122 22.56 -2.30 6.36
N ARG A 123 23.85 -2.61 6.54
CA ARG A 123 24.34 -4.00 6.58
C ARG A 123 23.73 -4.79 7.72
N ASP A 124 23.64 -4.19 8.89
CA ASP A 124 23.04 -4.79 10.08
C ASP A 124 21.54 -5.03 9.87
N SER A 125 20.83 -4.05 9.30
CA SER A 125 19.40 -4.15 8.99
C SER A 125 19.13 -5.26 7.98
N VAL A 126 19.90 -5.34 6.90
CA VAL A 126 19.80 -6.43 5.91
C VAL A 126 20.03 -7.80 6.58
N THR A 127 21.02 -7.91 7.44
CA THR A 127 21.32 -9.14 8.15
C THR A 127 20.20 -9.52 9.11
N ALA A 128 19.69 -8.55 9.88
CA ALA A 128 18.61 -8.75 10.83
C ALA A 128 17.29 -9.13 10.13
N PHE A 129 16.98 -8.52 8.98
CA PHE A 129 15.80 -8.82 8.18
C PHE A 129 15.91 -10.21 7.55
N SER A 130 17.05 -10.54 6.93
CA SER A 130 17.28 -11.87 6.35
C SER A 130 17.12 -12.97 7.39
N SER A 131 17.66 -12.77 8.60
CA SER A 131 17.48 -13.70 9.72
C SER A 131 16.02 -13.82 10.14
N ALA A 132 15.28 -12.70 10.23
CA ALA A 132 13.88 -12.71 10.60
C ALA A 132 13.01 -13.43 9.56
N VAL A 133 13.23 -13.17 8.27
CA VAL A 133 12.53 -13.86 7.16
C VAL A 133 12.81 -15.36 7.20
N SER A 134 14.08 -15.75 7.49
CA SER A 134 14.46 -17.16 7.55
C SER A 134 13.75 -17.95 8.66
N GLN A 135 13.30 -17.28 9.71
CA GLN A 135 12.59 -17.88 10.85
C GLN A 135 11.08 -17.76 10.74
N ALA A 136 10.57 -16.84 9.92
CA ALA A 136 9.15 -16.59 9.75
C ALA A 136 8.49 -17.60 8.80
N GLN A 137 7.18 -17.77 8.97
CA GLN A 137 6.28 -18.45 8.04
C GLN A 137 5.51 -17.47 7.18
N ILE A 138 5.40 -16.24 7.63
CA ILE A 138 4.68 -15.18 6.94
C ILE A 138 5.54 -13.93 6.95
N ILE A 139 5.65 -13.24 5.81
CA ILE A 139 6.13 -11.87 5.72
C ILE A 139 4.95 -10.94 5.47
N MET A 140 4.81 -9.88 6.28
CA MET A 140 3.75 -8.89 6.16
C MET A 140 4.35 -7.53 5.85
N PHE A 141 4.08 -7.00 4.65
CA PHE A 141 4.43 -5.64 4.25
C PHE A 141 3.31 -4.69 4.66
N PRO A 142 3.52 -3.85 5.70
CA PRO A 142 2.48 -2.99 6.22
C PRO A 142 2.20 -1.79 5.33
N GLY A 143 1.12 -1.10 5.63
CA GLY A 143 0.77 0.17 5.02
C GLY A 143 1.58 1.34 5.57
N GLY A 144 1.27 2.52 5.08
CA GLY A 144 1.93 3.78 5.39
C GLY A 144 2.41 4.48 4.13
N PHE A 145 3.46 5.30 4.28
CA PHE A 145 4.00 6.12 3.20
C PHE A 145 5.53 6.02 3.14
N SER A 146 6.05 4.81 3.02
CA SER A 146 7.51 4.61 2.98
C SER A 146 8.12 5.31 1.77
N ALA A 147 9.03 6.26 1.99
CA ALA A 147 9.60 7.18 1.02
C ALA A 147 8.62 8.19 0.39
N GLY A 148 7.48 8.46 1.05
CA GLY A 148 6.46 9.38 0.56
C GLY A 148 5.45 8.74 -0.38
N ASP A 149 4.46 9.51 -0.79
CA ASP A 149 3.42 9.12 -1.73
C ASP A 149 3.64 9.87 -3.05
N GLU A 150 4.12 9.18 -4.05
CA GLU A 150 4.50 9.75 -5.34
C GLU A 150 3.63 9.21 -6.47
N PRO A 151 3.51 9.93 -7.61
CA PRO A 151 2.62 9.55 -8.71
C PRO A 151 2.85 8.16 -9.28
N ASP A 152 4.09 7.70 -9.32
CA ASP A 152 4.49 6.37 -9.77
C ASP A 152 4.37 5.30 -8.68
N GLY A 153 3.64 5.62 -7.62
CA GLY A 153 3.45 4.80 -6.43
C GLY A 153 4.63 4.87 -5.47
N SER A 154 4.32 4.77 -4.20
CA SER A 154 5.31 4.80 -3.13
C SER A 154 5.97 3.42 -2.90
N ALA A 155 6.37 3.12 -1.69
CA ALA A 155 7.06 1.89 -1.31
C ALA A 155 8.53 1.79 -1.80
N LYS A 156 9.19 2.91 -2.09
CA LYS A 156 10.58 2.93 -2.58
C LYS A 156 11.56 2.31 -1.58
N PHE A 157 11.39 2.54 -0.29
CA PHE A 157 12.26 1.93 0.72
C PHE A 157 12.12 0.41 0.75
N PHE A 158 10.89 -0.11 0.72
CA PHE A 158 10.65 -1.54 0.61
C PHE A 158 11.29 -2.11 -0.66
N ALA A 159 11.00 -1.51 -1.81
CA ALA A 159 11.51 -1.98 -3.08
C ALA A 159 13.04 -1.97 -3.13
N THR A 160 13.69 -0.90 -2.64
CA THR A 160 15.14 -0.78 -2.63
C THR A 160 15.79 -1.80 -1.70
N ALA A 161 15.28 -1.93 -0.46
CA ALA A 161 15.84 -2.86 0.50
C ALA A 161 15.67 -4.32 0.07
N PHE A 162 14.46 -4.71 -0.38
CA PHE A 162 14.16 -6.10 -0.77
C PHE A 162 14.70 -6.49 -2.15
N ARG A 163 15.32 -5.57 -2.90
CA ARG A 163 16.19 -5.89 -4.06
C ARG A 163 17.61 -6.28 -3.65
N ASN A 164 17.96 -6.18 -2.38
CA ASN A 164 19.23 -6.72 -1.89
C ASN A 164 19.22 -8.25 -2.03
N ALA A 165 20.28 -8.82 -2.60
CA ALA A 165 20.37 -10.24 -2.92
C ALA A 165 20.09 -11.17 -1.72
N LYS A 166 20.55 -10.83 -0.51
CA LYS A 166 20.27 -11.62 0.70
C LYS A 166 18.80 -11.62 1.08
N LEU A 167 18.11 -10.50 0.90
CA LEU A 167 16.68 -10.39 1.22
C LEU A 167 15.84 -11.06 0.15
N GLN A 168 16.21 -10.92 -1.13
CA GLN A 168 15.56 -11.66 -2.22
C GLN A 168 15.67 -13.17 -2.00
N GLU A 169 16.88 -13.68 -1.73
CA GLU A 169 17.10 -15.10 -1.46
C GLU A 169 16.26 -15.59 -0.27
N ALA A 170 16.22 -14.83 0.82
CA ALA A 170 15.45 -15.19 2.01
C ALA A 170 13.95 -15.26 1.73
N VAL A 171 13.40 -14.28 0.96
CA VAL A 171 11.99 -14.27 0.56
C VAL A 171 11.68 -15.37 -0.42
N THR A 172 12.54 -15.63 -1.40
CA THR A 172 12.38 -16.75 -2.34
C THR A 172 12.33 -18.08 -1.60
N LYS A 173 13.25 -18.33 -0.67
CA LYS A 173 13.22 -19.53 0.17
C LYS A 173 11.96 -19.63 1.02
N LEU A 174 11.49 -18.51 1.58
CA LEU A 174 10.23 -18.48 2.34
C LEU A 174 9.07 -18.97 1.46
N LEU A 175 8.93 -18.41 0.27
CA LEU A 175 7.77 -18.65 -0.58
C LEU A 175 7.86 -19.97 -1.36
N GLN A 176 9.01 -20.29 -1.94
CA GLN A 176 9.16 -21.40 -2.86
C GLN A 176 9.56 -22.71 -2.18
N GLU A 177 10.40 -22.66 -1.12
CA GLU A 177 10.91 -23.87 -0.48
C GLU A 177 10.17 -24.21 0.81
N ARG A 178 9.76 -23.19 1.60
CA ARG A 178 9.15 -23.40 2.92
C ARG A 178 7.64 -23.26 2.94
N ASP A 179 7.02 -23.08 1.76
CA ASP A 179 5.57 -22.95 1.62
C ASP A 179 4.98 -21.79 2.49
N GLY A 180 5.76 -20.73 2.63
CA GLY A 180 5.38 -19.56 3.40
C GLY A 180 4.46 -18.61 2.63
N LEU A 181 4.03 -17.57 3.31
CA LEU A 181 3.09 -16.58 2.77
C LEU A 181 3.67 -15.17 2.79
N ALA A 182 3.24 -14.35 1.83
CA ALA A 182 3.45 -12.91 1.83
C ALA A 182 2.10 -12.19 1.80
N LEU A 183 1.96 -11.17 2.62
CA LEU A 183 0.80 -10.27 2.64
C LEU A 183 1.28 -8.83 2.49
N GLY A 184 0.63 -8.05 1.65
CA GLY A 184 0.89 -6.62 1.52
C GLY A 184 -0.41 -5.83 1.58
N ILE A 185 -0.45 -4.79 2.38
CA ILE A 185 -1.61 -3.91 2.53
C ILE A 185 -1.24 -2.50 2.12
N CYS A 186 -2.04 -1.85 1.25
CA CYS A 186 -1.87 -0.47 0.81
C CYS A 186 -0.44 -0.25 0.25
N ASN A 187 0.40 0.52 0.93
CA ASN A 187 1.80 0.72 0.58
C ASN A 187 2.60 -0.58 0.47
N GLY A 188 2.33 -1.55 1.35
CA GLY A 188 2.91 -2.88 1.27
C GLY A 188 2.47 -3.66 0.02
N PHE A 189 1.23 -3.51 -0.44
CA PHE A 189 0.78 -4.07 -1.70
C PHE A 189 1.50 -3.42 -2.89
N GLN A 190 1.68 -2.11 -2.87
CA GLN A 190 2.49 -1.40 -3.87
C GLN A 190 3.93 -1.94 -3.91
N ALA A 191 4.52 -2.22 -2.74
CA ALA A 191 5.83 -2.86 -2.65
C ALA A 191 5.83 -4.24 -3.30
N MET A 192 4.81 -5.07 -3.05
CA MET A 192 4.72 -6.42 -3.62
C MET A 192 4.59 -6.40 -5.14
N ILE A 193 3.88 -5.43 -5.72
CA ILE A 193 3.83 -5.23 -7.18
C ILE A 193 5.22 -4.86 -7.70
N LYS A 194 5.87 -3.85 -7.11
CA LYS A 194 7.20 -3.36 -7.53
C LYS A 194 8.32 -4.41 -7.35
N LEU A 195 8.15 -5.34 -6.44
CA LEU A 195 9.08 -6.45 -6.22
C LEU A 195 8.79 -7.68 -7.10
N GLY A 196 7.67 -7.68 -7.82
CA GLY A 196 7.26 -8.84 -8.63
C GLY A 196 6.55 -9.95 -7.84
N LEU A 197 6.39 -9.79 -6.53
CA LEU A 197 5.81 -10.82 -5.66
C LEU A 197 4.37 -11.17 -6.04
N VAL A 198 3.53 -10.19 -6.38
CA VAL A 198 2.16 -10.44 -6.81
C VAL A 198 2.09 -10.93 -8.26
N PRO A 199 2.74 -10.25 -9.24
CA PRO A 199 2.67 -10.69 -10.64
C PRO A 199 3.29 -12.06 -10.89
N PHE A 200 4.40 -12.39 -10.22
CA PHE A 200 5.22 -13.56 -10.56
C PHE A 200 5.36 -14.59 -9.43
N GLY A 201 4.91 -14.26 -8.22
CA GLY A 201 5.03 -15.14 -7.05
C GLY A 201 6.43 -15.22 -6.44
N GLU A 202 7.38 -14.45 -6.94
CA GLU A 202 8.76 -14.39 -6.46
C GLU A 202 9.37 -13.01 -6.68
N PRO A 203 10.39 -12.62 -5.88
CA PRO A 203 11.05 -11.34 -6.07
C PRO A 203 11.79 -11.30 -7.41
N GLN A 204 11.62 -10.20 -8.14
CA GLN A 204 12.32 -9.91 -9.38
C GLN A 204 13.44 -8.91 -9.13
N GLU A 205 14.64 -9.16 -9.65
CA GLU A 205 15.75 -8.22 -9.60
C GLU A 205 15.42 -6.95 -10.41
N GLN A 206 14.89 -7.17 -11.61
CA GLN A 206 14.40 -6.12 -12.51
C GLN A 206 13.13 -6.60 -13.20
N GLN A 207 12.12 -5.78 -13.22
CA GLN A 207 10.90 -6.05 -13.99
C GLN A 207 11.07 -5.61 -15.45
N ALA A 208 10.44 -6.34 -16.36
CA ALA A 208 10.34 -5.95 -17.76
C ALA A 208 9.48 -4.67 -17.93
N GLU A 209 9.65 -3.96 -19.05
CA GLU A 209 8.92 -2.71 -19.33
C GLU A 209 7.41 -2.93 -19.41
N ASP A 210 6.98 -4.11 -19.82
CA ASP A 210 5.58 -4.53 -19.95
C ASP A 210 5.04 -5.26 -18.68
N ALA A 211 5.81 -5.28 -17.59
CA ALA A 211 5.38 -5.90 -16.35
C ALA A 211 4.16 -5.19 -15.74
N PRO A 212 3.24 -5.92 -15.11
CA PRO A 212 2.10 -5.32 -14.42
C PRO A 212 2.54 -4.28 -13.40
N THR A 213 1.90 -3.11 -13.43
CA THR A 213 2.17 -2.01 -12.50
C THR A 213 0.87 -1.41 -11.97
N LEU A 214 0.97 -0.63 -10.90
CA LEU A 214 -0.13 0.18 -10.40
C LEU A 214 -0.11 1.56 -11.05
N THR A 215 -1.26 2.03 -11.44
CA THR A 215 -1.46 3.36 -12.00
C THR A 215 -2.68 4.02 -11.37
N PHE A 216 -2.99 5.23 -11.81
CA PHE A 216 -4.15 5.96 -11.33
C PHE A 216 -5.45 5.25 -11.70
N ASN A 217 -6.41 5.31 -10.78
CA ASN A 217 -7.76 4.83 -11.02
C ASN A 217 -8.47 5.72 -12.06
N THR A 218 -8.90 5.13 -13.16
CA THR A 218 -9.56 5.85 -14.26
C THR A 218 -11.08 5.82 -14.21
N ILE A 219 -11.67 5.08 -13.28
CA ILE A 219 -13.15 4.94 -13.16
C ILE A 219 -13.81 6.14 -12.45
N GLY A 220 -13.04 7.11 -11.95
CA GLY A 220 -13.55 8.32 -11.31
C GLY A 220 -14.18 8.11 -9.91
N ARG A 221 -14.00 6.93 -9.32
CA ARG A 221 -14.46 6.58 -7.95
C ARG A 221 -13.58 5.50 -7.35
N HIS A 222 -13.67 5.36 -6.05
CA HIS A 222 -13.08 4.26 -5.29
C HIS A 222 -14.02 3.05 -5.20
#